data_8135bd58cff880960b1a686c857a6807
#
_entry.id   8135bd58cff880960b1a686c857a6807
#
_cell.length_a   1.000
_cell.length_b   1.000
_cell.length_c   1.000
_cell.angle_alpha   90.00
_cell.angle_beta   90.00
_cell.angle_gamma   90.00
#
_symmetry.space_group_name_H-M   'P 1'
#
loop_
_entity.id
_entity.type
_entity.pdbx_description
1 polymer ?
#
loop_
_entity_poly.entity_id
_entity_poly.type
_entity_poly.pdbx_seq_one_letter_code
_entity_poly.pdbx_strand_id
1 'polypeptide(L)'
;YFKDKWNLPFFISGIFLILSCYFNSINRNYVYSFDYDPTLSWIGLFNWIPYFWSFWSFQYFLRTPKQRKKISIALLLGSVPILVTGILQYFFKVNGPFILWNGLLTWYLKPIEGYNGLTGLFSNANYAGAWLNVILPFSFAIFNPKENSFIKKFCLLIYIFIVIICTILTFSRNAWLGLILGLLLTFELKNIKYIISFIGGVLASIYFFGPKISGDFPSIWSYKFNFYLSSIRFDXX
;
A
#
# COMPACT_ATOMS: atom_id res chain seq x y z
N TYR A 1 -24.94 12.42 11.63
CA TYR A 1 -23.78 12.49 10.71
C TYR A 1 -22.93 13.73 10.97
N PHE A 2 -23.51 14.91 10.94
CA PHE A 2 -22.77 16.19 11.10
C PHE A 2 -22.29 16.46 12.53
N LYS A 3 -22.69 15.67 13.51
CA LYS A 3 -22.23 15.82 14.90
C LYS A 3 -20.80 15.33 15.12
N ASP A 4 -20.27 14.52 14.20
CA ASP A 4 -18.91 13.98 14.32
C ASP A 4 -17.96 14.81 13.46
N LYS A 5 -16.98 15.45 14.12
CA LYS A 5 -15.96 16.31 13.48
C LYS A 5 -15.16 15.56 12.42
N TRP A 6 -14.97 14.25 12.58
CA TRP A 6 -14.17 13.45 11.63
C TRP A 6 -14.88 13.20 10.30
N ASN A 7 -16.20 13.44 10.24
CA ASN A 7 -16.95 13.33 8.98
C ASN A 7 -16.79 14.57 8.10
N LEU A 8 -16.40 15.70 8.69
CA LEU A 8 -16.31 16.99 7.97
C LEU A 8 -15.27 16.95 6.82
N PRO A 9 -14.02 16.44 7.03
CA PRO A 9 -13.07 16.36 5.92
C PRO A 9 -13.57 15.51 4.75
N PHE A 10 -14.24 14.39 5.04
CA PHE A 10 -14.82 13.54 3.98
C PHE A 10 -15.93 14.25 3.23
N PHE A 11 -16.78 14.98 3.93
CA PHE A 11 -17.85 15.77 3.31
C PHE A 11 -17.25 16.85 2.39
N ILE A 12 -16.26 17.59 2.88
CA ILE A 12 -15.57 18.62 2.08
C ILE A 12 -14.91 18.00 0.86
N SER A 13 -14.21 16.87 1.01
CA SER A 13 -13.58 16.15 -0.10
C SER A 13 -14.60 15.73 -1.15
N GLY A 14 -15.77 15.24 -0.72
CA GLY A 14 -16.85 14.87 -1.63
C GLY A 14 -17.35 16.06 -2.44
N ILE A 15 -17.55 17.21 -1.79
CA ILE A 15 -17.95 18.45 -2.48
C ILE A 15 -16.87 18.84 -3.51
N PHE A 16 -15.58 18.83 -3.13
CA PHE A 16 -14.49 19.16 -4.05
C PHE A 16 -14.46 18.24 -5.27
N LEU A 17 -14.67 16.93 -5.07
CA LEU A 17 -14.72 15.99 -6.18
C LEU A 17 -15.85 16.32 -7.15
N ILE A 18 -17.06 16.59 -6.64
CA ILE A 18 -18.22 16.96 -7.46
C ILE A 18 -17.96 18.26 -8.21
N LEU A 19 -17.47 19.28 -7.51
CA LEU A 19 -17.15 20.57 -8.13
C LEU A 19 -16.07 20.42 -9.20
N SER A 20 -15.03 19.63 -8.94
CA SER A 20 -13.97 19.36 -9.92
C SER A 20 -14.54 18.70 -11.18
N CYS A 21 -15.41 17.70 -11.03
CA CYS A 21 -16.07 17.06 -12.18
C CYS A 21 -16.92 18.06 -12.97
N TYR A 22 -17.68 18.89 -12.25
CA TYR A 22 -18.54 19.90 -12.86
C TYR A 22 -17.73 20.93 -13.66
N PHE A 23 -16.67 21.50 -13.07
CA PHE A 23 -15.84 22.49 -13.75
C PHE A 23 -15.10 21.87 -14.95
N ASN A 24 -14.61 20.64 -14.81
CA ASN A 24 -13.94 19.94 -15.92
C ASN A 24 -14.93 19.62 -17.06
N SER A 25 -16.20 19.36 -16.75
CA SER A 25 -17.20 19.07 -17.79
C SER A 25 -17.63 20.32 -18.57
N ILE A 26 -17.53 21.51 -17.98
CA ILE A 26 -17.93 22.79 -18.62
C ILE A 26 -16.76 23.41 -19.38
N ASN A 27 -15.54 23.33 -18.88
CA ASN A 27 -14.36 23.99 -19.47
C ASN A 27 -13.82 23.18 -20.66
N ARG A 28 -14.46 23.32 -21.80
CA ARG A 28 -14.04 22.68 -23.05
C ARG A 28 -12.82 23.34 -23.71
N ASN A 29 -12.33 24.47 -23.16
CA ASN A 29 -11.35 25.32 -23.85
C ASN A 29 -9.88 25.05 -23.48
N TYR A 30 -9.61 24.07 -22.63
CA TYR A 30 -8.22 23.71 -22.38
C TYR A 30 -7.77 22.72 -23.44
N VAL A 31 -6.90 23.22 -24.31
CA VAL A 31 -6.28 22.48 -25.39
C VAL A 31 -5.34 21.43 -24.80
N TYR A 32 -5.89 20.30 -24.42
CA TYR A 32 -5.07 19.09 -24.34
C TYR A 32 -5.01 18.50 -25.74
N SER A 33 -3.81 18.17 -26.17
CA SER A 33 -3.51 17.63 -27.50
C SER A 33 -4.11 16.23 -27.76
N PHE A 34 -5.00 15.78 -26.91
CA PHE A 34 -5.72 14.51 -27.05
C PHE A 34 -7.22 14.78 -26.85
N ASP A 35 -8.04 14.02 -27.57
CA ASP A 35 -9.51 14.10 -27.45
C ASP A 35 -9.95 13.84 -25.98
N TYR A 36 -10.13 14.90 -25.22
CA TYR A 36 -10.61 14.82 -23.85
C TYR A 36 -12.13 14.68 -23.85
N ASP A 37 -12.59 13.55 -23.34
CA ASP A 37 -14.03 13.30 -23.17
C ASP A 37 -14.43 13.74 -21.74
N PRO A 38 -15.23 14.80 -21.60
CA PRO A 38 -15.64 15.28 -20.28
C PRO A 38 -16.52 14.29 -19.52
N THR A 39 -17.12 13.31 -20.19
CA THR A 39 -17.92 12.26 -19.52
C THR A 39 -17.04 11.36 -18.63
N LEU A 40 -15.74 11.22 -18.94
CA LEU A 40 -14.81 10.43 -18.15
C LEU A 40 -14.65 10.96 -16.73
N SER A 41 -14.81 12.28 -16.53
CA SER A 41 -14.77 12.88 -15.20
C SER A 41 -15.89 12.34 -14.31
N TRP A 42 -17.09 12.21 -14.87
CA TRP A 42 -18.25 11.68 -14.14
C TRP A 42 -18.11 10.17 -13.88
N ILE A 43 -17.59 9.42 -14.84
CA ILE A 43 -17.27 7.99 -14.65
C ILE A 43 -16.24 7.85 -13.51
N GLY A 44 -15.22 8.70 -13.49
CA GLY A 44 -14.24 8.75 -12.41
C GLY A 44 -14.89 9.00 -11.05
N LEU A 45 -15.88 9.92 -10.98
CA LEU A 45 -16.61 10.20 -9.74
C LEU A 45 -17.35 8.95 -9.21
N PHE A 46 -17.96 8.15 -10.11
CA PHE A 46 -18.64 6.91 -9.70
C PHE A 46 -17.70 5.93 -9.01
N ASN A 47 -16.41 5.92 -9.35
CA ASN A 47 -15.43 5.07 -8.70
C ASN A 47 -15.18 5.48 -7.23
N TRP A 48 -15.43 6.75 -6.86
CA TRP A 48 -15.25 7.23 -5.49
C TRP A 48 -16.45 6.96 -4.58
N ILE A 49 -17.64 6.83 -5.15
CA ILE A 49 -18.89 6.63 -4.38
C ILE A 49 -18.80 5.42 -3.43
N PRO A 50 -18.31 4.22 -3.87
CA PRO A 50 -18.21 3.08 -2.97
C PRO A 50 -17.30 3.34 -1.76
N TYR A 51 -16.23 4.14 -1.91
CA TYR A 51 -15.34 4.45 -0.79
C TYR A 51 -16.04 5.32 0.26
N PHE A 52 -16.78 6.36 -0.17
CA PHE A 52 -17.55 7.19 0.75
C PHE A 52 -18.66 6.38 1.45
N TRP A 53 -19.36 5.56 0.68
CA TRP A 53 -20.41 4.69 1.21
C TRP A 53 -19.85 3.68 2.22
N SER A 54 -18.73 3.06 1.90
CA SER A 54 -18.04 2.12 2.80
C SER A 54 -17.61 2.81 4.09
N PHE A 55 -17.04 4.02 4.00
CA PHE A 55 -16.63 4.80 5.18
C PHE A 55 -17.81 5.02 6.14
N TRP A 56 -18.95 5.40 5.61
CA TRP A 56 -20.15 5.65 6.43
C TRP A 56 -20.74 4.36 7.03
N SER A 57 -20.81 3.32 6.22
CA SER A 57 -21.35 2.03 6.65
C SER A 57 -20.50 1.39 7.74
N PHE A 58 -19.17 1.41 7.56
CA PHE A 58 -18.26 0.78 8.52
C PHE A 58 -18.23 1.48 9.88
N GLN A 59 -18.56 2.75 9.98
CA GLN A 59 -18.62 3.45 11.27
C GLN A 59 -19.55 2.73 12.27
N TYR A 60 -20.67 2.21 11.80
CA TYR A 60 -21.59 1.46 12.65
C TYR A 60 -20.95 0.16 13.18
N PHE A 61 -20.22 -0.54 12.32
CA PHE A 61 -19.61 -1.83 12.66
C PHE A 61 -18.31 -1.69 13.47
N LEU A 62 -17.79 -0.47 13.64
CA LEU A 62 -16.52 -0.24 14.36
C LEU A 62 -16.74 0.30 15.79
N ARG A 63 -17.96 0.32 16.29
CA ARG A 63 -18.29 0.94 17.58
C ARG A 63 -17.66 0.23 18.77
N THR A 64 -17.65 -1.10 18.79
CA THR A 64 -17.14 -1.85 19.94
C THR A 64 -15.72 -2.39 19.70
N PRO A 65 -14.90 -2.54 20.77
CA PRO A 65 -13.57 -3.15 20.62
C PRO A 65 -13.60 -4.56 20.02
N LYS A 66 -14.63 -5.34 20.34
CA LYS A 66 -14.81 -6.68 19.77
C LYS A 66 -15.00 -6.63 18.25
N GLN A 67 -15.84 -5.70 17.78
CA GLN A 67 -16.07 -5.51 16.35
C GLN A 67 -14.79 -5.06 15.63
N ARG A 68 -14.08 -4.07 16.20
CA ARG A 68 -12.80 -3.60 15.65
C ARG A 68 -11.78 -4.75 15.52
N LYS A 69 -11.68 -5.58 16.57
CA LYS A 69 -10.78 -6.74 16.55
C LYS A 69 -11.16 -7.74 15.45
N LYS A 70 -12.47 -8.04 15.27
CA LYS A 70 -12.93 -8.95 14.20
C LYS A 70 -12.57 -8.41 12.82
N ILE A 71 -12.81 -7.13 12.58
CA ILE A 71 -12.50 -6.50 11.29
C ILE A 71 -10.98 -6.48 11.04
N SER A 72 -10.19 -6.17 12.08
CA SER A 72 -8.72 -6.24 11.96
C SER A 72 -8.25 -7.64 11.56
N ILE A 73 -8.79 -8.69 12.20
CA ILE A 73 -8.45 -10.07 11.85
C ILE A 73 -8.86 -10.38 10.41
N ALA A 74 -10.07 -9.97 9.99
CA ALA A 74 -10.53 -10.18 8.61
C ALA A 74 -9.61 -9.49 7.60
N LEU A 75 -9.18 -8.26 7.89
CA LEU A 75 -8.24 -7.52 7.02
C LEU A 75 -6.88 -8.23 6.94
N LEU A 76 -6.36 -8.72 8.08
CA LEU A 76 -5.09 -9.45 8.09
C LEU A 76 -5.20 -10.75 7.26
N LEU A 77 -6.27 -11.51 7.47
CA LEU A 77 -6.49 -12.76 6.71
C LEU A 77 -6.66 -12.46 5.21
N GLY A 78 -7.40 -11.41 4.87
CA GLY A 78 -7.60 -10.98 3.48
C GLY A 78 -6.34 -10.52 2.79
N SER A 79 -5.31 -10.10 3.55
CA SER A 79 -4.03 -9.68 2.97
C SER A 79 -3.04 -10.85 2.78
N VAL A 80 -3.32 -12.04 3.35
CA VAL A 80 -2.43 -13.20 3.20
C VAL A 80 -2.21 -13.57 1.73
N PRO A 81 -3.23 -13.63 0.87
CA PRO A 81 -2.99 -13.90 -0.56
C PRO A 81 -2.05 -12.87 -1.22
N ILE A 82 -2.14 -11.60 -0.83
CA ILE A 82 -1.26 -10.54 -1.36
C ILE A 82 0.20 -10.80 -0.95
N LEU A 83 0.42 -11.18 0.31
CA LEU A 83 1.76 -11.50 0.82
C LEU A 83 2.32 -12.74 0.14
N VAL A 84 1.53 -13.81 0.04
CA VAL A 84 1.95 -15.07 -0.60
C VAL A 84 2.31 -14.82 -2.07
N THR A 85 1.42 -14.18 -2.83
CA THR A 85 1.69 -13.90 -4.25
C THR A 85 2.86 -12.95 -4.44
N GLY A 86 3.03 -11.96 -3.54
CA GLY A 86 4.19 -11.07 -3.58
C GLY A 86 5.51 -11.81 -3.35
N ILE A 87 5.55 -12.73 -2.38
CA ILE A 87 6.72 -13.56 -2.10
C ILE A 87 7.01 -14.48 -3.29
N LEU A 88 5.99 -15.15 -3.83
CA LEU A 88 6.14 -16.01 -5.00
C LEU A 88 6.66 -15.23 -6.20
N GLN A 89 6.12 -14.03 -6.43
CA GLN A 89 6.54 -13.15 -7.51
C GLN A 89 8.01 -12.74 -7.37
N TYR A 90 8.42 -12.34 -6.15
CA TYR A 90 9.74 -11.77 -5.94
C TYR A 90 10.84 -12.84 -5.90
N PHE A 91 10.66 -13.86 -5.07
CA PHE A 91 11.70 -14.86 -4.81
C PHE A 91 11.67 -16.03 -5.79
N PHE A 92 10.48 -16.45 -6.21
CA PHE A 92 10.32 -17.61 -7.10
C PHE A 92 10.06 -17.22 -8.56
N LYS A 93 10.04 -15.89 -8.85
CA LYS A 93 9.83 -15.36 -10.20
C LYS A 93 8.53 -15.85 -10.85
N VAL A 94 7.54 -16.18 -10.04
CA VAL A 94 6.23 -16.59 -10.54
C VAL A 94 5.57 -15.38 -11.20
N ASN A 95 5.19 -15.52 -12.45
CA ASN A 95 4.53 -14.47 -13.23
C ASN A 95 3.64 -15.11 -14.27
N GLY A 96 2.83 -14.32 -14.93
CA GLY A 96 2.05 -14.81 -16.05
C GLY A 96 0.75 -14.08 -16.19
N PRO A 97 0.00 -14.38 -17.23
CA PRO A 97 -1.45 -14.42 -17.08
C PRO A 97 -1.88 -15.77 -16.50
N PHE A 98 -2.64 -15.73 -15.40
CA PHE A 98 -3.30 -16.91 -14.83
C PHE A 98 -4.76 -16.85 -15.27
N ILE A 99 -5.16 -17.81 -16.09
CA ILE A 99 -6.51 -17.88 -16.63
C ILE A 99 -7.32 -18.87 -15.78
N LEU A 100 -8.33 -18.34 -15.10
CA LEU A 100 -9.21 -19.12 -14.23
C LEU A 100 -10.62 -19.17 -14.83
N TRP A 101 -11.30 -20.30 -14.59
CA TRP A 101 -12.69 -20.54 -15.01
C TRP A 101 -12.89 -20.26 -16.51
N ASN A 102 -12.05 -20.89 -17.35
CA ASN A 102 -12.12 -20.82 -18.83
C ASN A 102 -12.10 -19.36 -19.36
N GLY A 103 -11.35 -18.47 -18.69
CA GLY A 103 -11.18 -17.10 -19.15
C GLY A 103 -12.11 -16.08 -18.48
N LEU A 104 -13.01 -16.53 -17.61
CA LEU A 104 -13.89 -15.61 -16.88
C LEU A 104 -13.06 -14.68 -15.99
N LEU A 105 -11.97 -15.17 -15.41
CA LEU A 105 -11.05 -14.38 -14.62
C LEU A 105 -9.63 -14.56 -15.17
N THR A 106 -9.07 -13.48 -15.71
CA THR A 106 -7.66 -13.44 -16.11
C THR A 106 -6.92 -12.54 -15.14
N TRP A 107 -6.01 -13.13 -14.36
CA TRP A 107 -5.18 -12.39 -13.43
C TRP A 107 -3.75 -12.29 -13.95
N TYR A 108 -3.28 -11.07 -14.15
CA TYR A 108 -1.95 -10.81 -14.70
C TYR A 108 -0.99 -10.41 -13.58
N LEU A 109 -0.10 -11.33 -13.22
CA LEU A 109 0.98 -11.09 -12.27
C LEU A 109 2.22 -10.67 -13.07
N LYS A 110 2.59 -9.40 -12.95
CA LYS A 110 3.69 -8.82 -13.73
C LYS A 110 5.02 -9.51 -13.42
N PRO A 111 5.86 -9.78 -14.42
CA PRO A 111 7.23 -10.18 -14.14
C PRO A 111 7.98 -9.04 -13.45
N ILE A 112 8.84 -9.39 -12.49
CA ILE A 112 9.75 -8.42 -11.87
C ILE A 112 11.02 -8.40 -12.73
N GLU A 113 11.10 -7.38 -13.58
CA GLU A 113 12.25 -7.13 -14.46
C GLU A 113 12.79 -5.73 -14.17
N GLY A 114 14.09 -5.61 -14.14
CA GLY A 114 14.74 -4.33 -13.90
C GLY A 114 14.34 -3.74 -12.54
N TYR A 115 13.70 -2.58 -12.57
CA TYR A 115 13.38 -1.78 -11.38
C TYR A 115 11.96 -1.99 -10.84
N ASN A 116 11.24 -2.95 -11.39
CA ASN A 116 9.88 -3.20 -10.96
C ASN A 116 9.88 -3.83 -9.55
N GLY A 117 9.12 -3.23 -8.66
CA GLY A 117 8.94 -3.76 -7.31
C GLY A 117 7.82 -4.79 -7.24
N LEU A 118 7.73 -5.44 -6.09
CA LEU A 118 6.67 -6.39 -5.77
C LEU A 118 5.29 -5.74 -5.95
N THR A 119 4.42 -6.41 -6.69
CA THR A 119 3.03 -5.95 -6.89
C THR A 119 2.00 -6.87 -6.23
N GLY A 120 2.33 -8.14 -6.01
CA GLY A 120 1.38 -9.13 -5.48
C GLY A 120 0.14 -9.22 -6.36
N LEU A 121 -1.03 -9.17 -5.74
CA LEU A 121 -2.32 -9.21 -6.47
C LEU A 121 -2.66 -7.90 -7.19
N PHE A 122 -1.89 -6.83 -6.96
CA PHE A 122 -2.15 -5.54 -7.58
C PHE A 122 -1.40 -5.41 -8.91
N SER A 123 -1.88 -4.55 -9.79
CA SER A 123 -1.22 -4.24 -11.06
C SER A 123 -0.01 -3.29 -10.89
N ASN A 124 0.15 -2.70 -9.69
CA ASN A 124 1.14 -1.65 -9.45
C ASN A 124 1.71 -1.76 -8.04
N ALA A 125 3.03 -1.63 -7.92
CA ALA A 125 3.76 -1.71 -6.66
C ALA A 125 3.35 -0.61 -5.66
N ASN A 126 2.95 0.58 -6.13
CA ASN A 126 2.47 1.64 -5.25
C ASN A 126 1.16 1.24 -4.55
N TYR A 127 0.27 0.56 -5.26
CA TYR A 127 -1.00 0.10 -4.67
C TYR A 127 -0.76 -1.03 -3.66
N ALA A 128 0.15 -1.95 -3.98
CA ALA A 128 0.55 -3.00 -3.04
C ALA A 128 1.13 -2.37 -1.76
N GLY A 129 2.05 -1.42 -1.90
CA GLY A 129 2.67 -0.74 -0.77
C GLY A 129 1.65 0.05 0.07
N ALA A 130 0.74 0.76 -0.58
CA ALA A 130 -0.31 1.51 0.12
C ALA A 130 -1.21 0.57 0.93
N TRP A 131 -1.62 -0.57 0.34
CA TRP A 131 -2.43 -1.57 1.04
C TRP A 131 -1.69 -2.14 2.25
N LEU A 132 -0.42 -2.51 2.09
CA LEU A 132 0.38 -3.08 3.18
C LEU A 132 0.57 -2.08 4.33
N ASN A 133 0.72 -0.78 4.01
CA ASN A 133 0.79 0.29 5.00
C ASN A 133 -0.51 0.44 5.80
N VAL A 134 -1.67 0.25 5.14
CA VAL A 134 -2.96 0.26 5.83
C VAL A 134 -3.07 -0.95 6.77
N ILE A 135 -2.60 -2.12 6.35
CA ILE A 135 -2.73 -3.37 7.12
C ILE A 135 -1.82 -3.39 8.35
N LEU A 136 -0.66 -2.76 8.28
CA LEU A 136 0.35 -2.84 9.34
C LEU A 136 -0.14 -2.34 10.72
N PRO A 137 -0.80 -1.18 10.85
CA PRO A 137 -1.34 -0.75 12.15
C PRO A 137 -2.37 -1.73 12.73
N PHE A 138 -3.17 -2.37 11.87
CA PHE A 138 -4.14 -3.36 12.35
C PHE A 138 -3.46 -4.59 12.93
N SER A 139 -2.30 -4.98 12.40
CA SER A 139 -1.54 -6.10 12.98
C SER A 139 -1.01 -5.75 14.36
N PHE A 140 -0.51 -4.53 14.57
CA PHE A 140 -0.10 -4.07 15.91
C PHE A 140 -1.29 -3.96 16.88
N ALA A 141 -2.45 -3.52 16.37
CA ALA A 141 -3.65 -3.39 17.22
C ALA A 141 -4.16 -4.75 17.75
N ILE A 142 -3.88 -5.84 17.03
CA ILE A 142 -4.22 -7.20 17.51
C ILE A 142 -3.19 -7.72 18.50
N PHE A 143 -1.94 -7.23 18.43
CA PHE A 143 -0.86 -7.72 19.27
C PHE A 143 -1.17 -7.45 20.74
N ASN A 144 -1.27 -8.53 21.51
CA ASN A 144 -1.54 -8.46 22.95
C ASN A 144 -0.33 -9.04 23.69
N PRO A 145 0.45 -8.18 24.39
CA PRO A 145 1.61 -8.68 25.14
C PRO A 145 1.21 -9.67 26.25
N LYS A 146 -0.02 -9.57 26.76
CA LYS A 146 -0.54 -10.44 27.82
C LYS A 146 -1.12 -11.76 27.31
N GLU A 147 -1.12 -11.98 25.99
CA GLU A 147 -1.58 -13.26 25.42
C GLU A 147 -0.68 -14.39 25.89
N ASN A 148 -1.27 -15.42 26.47
CA ASN A 148 -0.51 -16.55 27.03
C ASN A 148 0.02 -17.50 25.97
N SER A 149 -0.56 -17.48 24.76
CA SER A 149 -0.14 -18.38 23.68
C SER A 149 1.09 -17.84 22.97
N PHE A 150 2.22 -18.50 23.16
CA PHE A 150 3.48 -18.22 22.47
C PHE A 150 3.31 -18.34 20.95
N ILE A 151 2.57 -19.35 20.49
CA ILE A 151 2.36 -19.62 19.07
C ILE A 151 1.66 -18.42 18.41
N LYS A 152 0.60 -17.88 19.02
CA LYS A 152 -0.12 -16.72 18.47
C LYS A 152 0.78 -15.49 18.35
N LYS A 153 1.58 -15.21 19.38
CA LYS A 153 2.55 -14.09 19.35
C LYS A 153 3.55 -14.28 18.22
N PHE A 154 4.12 -15.47 18.13
CA PHE A 154 5.14 -15.80 17.13
C PHE A 154 4.59 -15.68 15.71
N CYS A 155 3.41 -16.24 15.44
CA CYS A 155 2.76 -16.13 14.11
C CYS A 155 2.49 -14.66 13.75
N LEU A 156 2.02 -13.87 14.70
CA LEU A 156 1.74 -12.44 14.44
C LEU A 156 3.04 -11.66 14.20
N LEU A 157 4.12 -11.95 14.93
CA LEU A 157 5.42 -11.30 14.70
C LEU A 157 5.98 -11.66 13.33
N ILE A 158 5.89 -12.94 12.92
CA ILE A 158 6.27 -13.37 11.56
C ILE A 158 5.43 -12.60 10.52
N TYR A 159 4.14 -12.51 10.73
CA TYR A 159 3.24 -11.79 9.82
C TYR A 159 3.67 -10.32 9.68
N ILE A 160 3.90 -9.62 10.80
CA ILE A 160 4.35 -8.22 10.80
C ILE A 160 5.68 -8.08 10.03
N PHE A 161 6.61 -8.99 10.28
CA PHE A 161 7.91 -9.00 9.61
C PHE A 161 7.75 -9.16 8.09
N ILE A 162 6.90 -10.09 7.66
CA ILE A 162 6.60 -10.32 6.23
C ILE A 162 5.98 -9.08 5.61
N VAL A 163 5.01 -8.44 6.28
CA VAL A 163 4.36 -7.21 5.77
C VAL A 163 5.42 -6.12 5.55
N ILE A 164 6.31 -5.91 6.52
CA ILE A 164 7.37 -4.89 6.41
C ILE A 164 8.31 -5.21 5.24
N ILE A 165 8.76 -6.46 5.14
CA ILE A 165 9.64 -6.89 4.03
C ILE A 165 8.93 -6.66 2.69
N CYS A 166 7.70 -7.13 2.54
CA CYS A 166 6.95 -6.96 1.29
C CYS A 166 6.77 -5.47 0.96
N THR A 167 6.52 -4.61 1.97
CA THR A 167 6.42 -3.16 1.74
C THR A 167 7.75 -2.58 1.21
N ILE A 168 8.86 -3.01 1.77
CA ILE A 168 10.19 -2.57 1.31
C ILE A 168 10.44 -3.04 -0.12
N LEU A 169 10.09 -4.30 -0.42
CA LEU A 169 10.30 -4.91 -1.75
C LEU A 169 9.37 -4.35 -2.84
N THR A 170 8.38 -3.53 -2.49
CA THR A 170 7.63 -2.80 -3.51
C THR A 170 8.51 -1.76 -4.23
N PHE A 171 9.64 -1.36 -3.65
CA PHE A 171 10.52 -0.28 -4.14
C PHE A 171 9.76 1.03 -4.38
N SER A 172 8.66 1.23 -3.68
CA SER A 172 7.83 2.44 -3.77
C SER A 172 8.25 3.43 -2.69
N ARG A 173 8.69 4.63 -3.10
CA ARG A 173 9.04 5.72 -2.17
C ARG A 173 7.85 6.10 -1.28
N ASN A 174 6.67 6.13 -1.89
CA ASN A 174 5.43 6.45 -1.15
C ASN A 174 5.11 5.37 -0.11
N ALA A 175 5.37 4.09 -0.45
CA ALA A 175 5.17 3.00 0.51
C ALA A 175 6.17 3.09 1.68
N TRP A 176 7.42 3.45 1.41
CA TRP A 176 8.44 3.60 2.46
C TRP A 176 8.11 4.76 3.39
N LEU A 177 7.70 5.92 2.83
CA LEU A 177 7.25 7.05 3.63
C LEU A 177 6.02 6.68 4.46
N GLY A 178 5.06 5.99 3.84
CA GLY A 178 3.87 5.51 4.53
C GLY A 178 4.21 4.54 5.66
N LEU A 179 5.18 3.64 5.45
CA LEU A 179 5.66 2.71 6.47
C LEU A 179 6.24 3.48 7.68
N ILE A 180 7.11 4.44 7.42
CA ILE A 180 7.73 5.25 8.48
C ILE A 180 6.65 6.02 9.25
N LEU A 181 5.77 6.73 8.54
CA LEU A 181 4.69 7.49 9.16
C LEU A 181 3.73 6.59 9.93
N GLY A 182 3.38 5.44 9.36
CA GLY A 182 2.51 4.46 10.03
C GLY A 182 3.12 3.94 11.33
N LEU A 183 4.43 3.66 11.34
CA LEU A 183 5.12 3.24 12.55
C LEU A 183 5.19 4.37 13.58
N LEU A 184 5.48 5.62 13.15
CA LEU A 184 5.52 6.78 14.04
C LEU A 184 4.16 7.06 14.68
N LEU A 185 3.08 6.92 13.91
CA LEU A 185 1.73 7.11 14.43
C LEU A 185 1.27 5.97 15.34
N THR A 186 1.74 4.76 15.08
CA THR A 186 1.37 3.57 15.89
C THR A 186 2.12 3.56 17.22
N PHE A 187 3.39 3.94 17.21
CA PHE A 187 4.24 3.98 18.40
C PHE A 187 4.50 5.43 18.79
N GLU A 188 4.49 5.69 20.08
CA GLU A 188 4.78 7.03 20.60
C GLU A 188 6.19 7.48 20.19
N LEU A 189 6.35 8.78 19.93
CA LEU A 189 7.64 9.38 19.51
C LEU A 189 8.80 9.08 20.44
N LYS A 190 8.52 8.84 21.73
CA LYS A 190 9.57 8.45 22.68
C LYS A 190 10.28 7.13 22.30
N ASN A 191 9.63 6.32 21.47
CA ASN A 191 10.16 5.02 21.02
C ASN A 191 10.83 5.09 19.65
N ILE A 192 11.00 6.29 19.08
CA ILE A 192 11.50 6.50 17.71
C ILE A 192 12.87 5.82 17.47
N LYS A 193 13.73 5.80 18.47
CA LYS A 193 15.05 5.16 18.37
C LYS A 193 14.96 3.66 18.08
N TYR A 194 13.97 2.98 18.66
CA TYR A 194 13.75 1.55 18.40
C TYR A 194 13.19 1.31 17.00
N ILE A 195 12.31 2.22 16.55
CA ILE A 195 11.75 2.17 15.20
C ILE A 195 12.86 2.34 14.16
N ILE A 196 13.70 3.36 14.33
CA ILE A 196 14.84 3.64 13.43
C ILE A 196 15.80 2.45 13.43
N SER A 197 16.14 1.92 14.62
CA SER A 197 17.03 0.76 14.76
C SER A 197 16.45 -0.46 14.06
N PHE A 198 15.15 -0.72 14.21
CA PHE A 198 14.47 -1.85 13.57
C PHE A 198 14.48 -1.70 12.03
N ILE A 199 14.13 -0.52 11.53
CA ILE A 199 14.14 -0.25 10.09
C ILE A 199 15.56 -0.38 9.53
N GLY A 200 16.53 0.19 10.24
CA GLY A 200 17.94 0.08 9.86
C GLY A 200 18.42 -1.36 9.82
N GLY A 201 18.04 -2.17 10.81
CA GLY A 201 18.34 -3.59 10.84
C GLY A 201 17.74 -4.35 9.65
N VAL A 202 16.48 -4.07 9.32
CA VAL A 202 15.81 -4.70 8.16
C VAL A 202 16.52 -4.30 6.86
N LEU A 203 16.83 -3.00 6.69
CA LEU A 203 17.53 -2.52 5.48
C LEU A 203 18.95 -3.13 5.38
N ALA A 204 19.66 -3.19 6.49
CA ALA A 204 20.98 -3.83 6.53
C ALA A 204 20.88 -5.32 6.17
N SER A 205 19.86 -6.02 6.69
CA SER A 205 19.63 -7.43 6.37
C SER A 205 19.38 -7.61 4.87
N ILE A 206 18.55 -6.75 4.29
CA ILE A 206 18.28 -6.78 2.83
C ILE A 206 19.56 -6.48 2.05
N TYR A 207 20.35 -5.51 2.50
CA TYR A 207 21.62 -5.15 1.84
C TYR A 207 22.63 -6.30 1.87
N PHE A 208 22.82 -6.93 3.04
CA PHE A 208 23.84 -7.99 3.20
C PHE A 208 23.39 -9.34 2.62
N PHE A 209 22.12 -9.69 2.73
CA PHE A 209 21.63 -11.00 2.31
C PHE A 209 20.87 -10.99 0.99
N GLY A 210 20.35 -9.83 0.58
CA GLY A 210 19.62 -9.69 -0.68
C GLY A 210 20.40 -10.15 -1.90
N PRO A 211 21.69 -9.73 -2.07
CA PRO A 211 22.48 -10.16 -3.23
C PRO A 211 22.67 -11.67 -3.35
N LYS A 212 22.74 -12.36 -2.22
CA LYS A 212 22.89 -13.83 -2.22
C LYS A 212 21.60 -14.54 -2.63
N ILE A 213 20.46 -13.86 -2.47
CA ILE A 213 19.14 -14.43 -2.78
C ILE A 213 18.72 -14.11 -4.21
N SER A 214 19.04 -12.90 -4.71
CA SER A 214 18.56 -12.42 -6.00
C SER A 214 19.65 -12.21 -7.08
N GLY A 215 20.91 -12.26 -6.71
CA GLY A 215 22.05 -12.11 -7.64
C GLY A 215 22.34 -10.68 -8.09
N ASP A 216 21.33 -9.84 -8.29
CA ASP A 216 21.47 -8.52 -8.92
C ASP A 216 21.11 -7.34 -8.02
N PHE A 217 20.93 -7.57 -6.73
CA PHE A 217 20.41 -6.56 -5.83
C PHE A 217 21.28 -5.29 -5.72
N PRO A 218 22.61 -5.37 -5.66
CA PRO A 218 23.44 -4.14 -5.57
C PRO A 218 23.36 -3.28 -6.83
N SER A 219 23.28 -3.90 -8.02
CA SER A 219 23.18 -3.15 -9.27
C SER A 219 21.85 -2.40 -9.38
N ILE A 220 20.77 -3.01 -8.92
CA ILE A 220 19.43 -2.38 -8.92
C ILE A 220 19.42 -1.12 -8.05
N TRP A 221 20.00 -1.21 -6.82
CA TRP A 221 20.03 -0.07 -5.91
C TRP A 221 20.93 1.06 -6.41
N SER A 222 22.14 0.73 -6.88
CA SER A 222 23.06 1.73 -7.41
C SER A 222 22.50 2.42 -8.64
N TYR A 223 21.85 1.66 -9.53
CA TYR A 223 21.27 2.22 -10.75
C TYR A 223 20.05 3.12 -10.42
N LYS A 224 19.16 2.69 -9.54
CA LYS A 224 18.04 3.55 -9.11
C LYS A 224 18.54 4.82 -8.45
N PHE A 225 19.52 4.70 -7.56
CA PHE A 225 20.09 5.86 -6.87
C PHE A 225 20.72 6.84 -7.86
N ASN A 226 21.50 6.34 -8.79
CA ASN A 226 22.13 7.16 -9.83
C ASN A 226 21.08 7.77 -10.77
N PHE A 227 20.06 7.00 -11.16
CA PHE A 227 18.96 7.52 -11.97
C PHE A 227 18.24 8.68 -11.26
N TYR A 228 17.94 8.55 -9.96
CA TYR A 228 17.31 9.63 -9.22
C TYR A 228 18.23 10.83 -9.04
N LEU A 229 19.51 10.61 -8.82
CA LEU A 229 20.48 11.73 -8.73
C LEU A 229 20.58 12.47 -10.07
N SER A 230 20.58 11.75 -11.19
CA SER A 230 20.62 12.39 -12.51
C SER A 230 19.33 13.16 -12.82
N SER A 231 18.17 12.67 -12.35
CA SER A 231 16.88 13.35 -12.57
C SER A 231 16.69 14.57 -11.65
N ILE A 232 17.52 14.70 -10.60
CA ILE A 232 17.50 15.88 -9.71
C ILE A 232 18.44 16.98 -10.26
N ARG A 233 19.32 16.68 -11.23
CA ARG A 233 20.09 17.72 -11.90
C ARG A 233 19.13 18.63 -12.68
N PHE A 234 18.91 19.84 -12.15
CA PHE A 234 18.20 20.89 -12.86
C PHE A 234 19.08 21.31 -14.04
N ASP A 235 18.56 21.12 -15.26
CA ASP A 235 19.22 21.68 -16.42
C ASP A 235 19.31 23.17 -16.19
N UNK A 236 20.40 23.56 -15.92
CA UNK A 236 20.59 24.92 -15.82
C UNK A 236 21.05 25.40 -17.14
N UNK A 237 20.28 25.63 -17.74
CA UNK A 237 20.58 26.12 -19.01
C UNK A 237 20.48 27.46 -19.16
#